data_9fc9ac2704c07cc12fbc48d79d89edd7
#
_entry.id   9fc9ac2704c07cc12fbc48d79d89edd7
#
_cell.length_a   1.000
_cell.length_b   1.000
_cell.length_c   1.000
_cell.angle_alpha   90.00
_cell.angle_beta   90.00
_cell.angle_gamma   90.00
#
_symmetry.space_group_name_H-M   'P 1'
#
loop_
_entity.id
_entity.type
_entity.pdbx_description
1 polymer ?
#
loop_
_entity_poly.entity_id
_entity_poly.type
_entity_poly.pdbx_seq_one_letter_code
_entity_poly.pdbx_strand_id
1 'polypeptide(L)'
;MRRLALATSLIVAAIALASTAVRDVQAAAVVVPPDPSALDAKQLVSNACSKCHGFNGVSTSPIFPNLAGQVPGYIETELRLFRQRGRSDPHARAFMWGIARALTDEQIKGVALYFSTQPAATGKGSSNPALADKGKLLYENGSPQRDIEACTVCHGHNGEGVNTQPRIAGQHRDYFVLEMVQFRSGLRENKVMQHVSEKLTDDEIAALVEYISTK
;
A
#
# COMPACT_ATOMS: atom_id res chain seq x y z
N MET A 1 2.80 -68.73 85.59
CA MET A 1 3.92 -68.34 84.74
C MET A 1 3.46 -68.52 83.26
N ARG A 2 3.01 -67.46 82.66
CA ARG A 2 2.56 -67.45 81.24
C ARG A 2 3.47 -66.54 80.46
N ARG A 3 4.13 -67.11 79.50
CA ARG A 3 5.01 -66.36 78.54
C ARG A 3 4.14 -65.73 77.45
N LEU A 4 4.18 -64.43 77.35
CA LEU A 4 3.59 -63.65 76.26
C LEU A 4 4.58 -63.69 75.10
N ALA A 5 4.10 -64.16 73.92
CA ALA A 5 4.83 -64.09 72.71
C ALA A 5 4.39 -62.80 71.93
N LEU A 6 5.35 -61.95 71.65
CA LEU A 6 5.16 -60.74 70.87
C LEU A 6 5.30 -61.14 69.36
N ALA A 7 4.20 -61.00 68.59
CA ALA A 7 4.23 -61.09 67.20
C ALA A 7 4.54 -59.75 66.52
N THR A 8 5.67 -59.60 65.87
CA THR A 8 6.08 -58.45 65.12
C THR A 8 5.54 -58.57 63.70
N SER A 9 4.52 -57.77 63.37
CA SER A 9 4.03 -57.61 62.01
C SER A 9 4.92 -56.66 61.19
N LEU A 10 5.57 -57.19 60.18
CA LEU A 10 6.28 -56.42 59.14
C LEU A 10 5.27 -55.91 58.12
N ILE A 11 5.03 -54.59 58.12
CA ILE A 11 4.28 -53.94 57.06
C ILE A 11 5.26 -53.60 55.94
N VAL A 12 5.16 -54.32 54.84
CA VAL A 12 5.89 -53.98 53.60
C VAL A 12 5.10 -52.89 52.86
N ALA A 13 5.54 -51.65 52.93
CA ALA A 13 4.96 -50.59 52.11
C ALA A 13 5.47 -50.70 50.66
N ALA A 14 4.57 -51.04 49.75
CA ALA A 14 4.84 -50.99 48.33
C ALA A 14 4.79 -49.53 47.85
N ILE A 15 5.96 -48.98 47.54
CA ILE A 15 6.06 -47.63 46.91
C ILE A 15 5.79 -47.83 45.41
N ALA A 16 4.59 -47.44 44.96
CA ALA A 16 4.25 -47.32 43.53
C ALA A 16 5.00 -46.14 42.93
N LEU A 17 6.00 -46.41 42.11
CA LEU A 17 6.65 -45.43 41.26
C LEU A 17 5.67 -44.99 40.17
N ALA A 18 5.03 -43.85 40.34
CA ALA A 18 4.28 -43.19 39.28
C ALA A 18 5.28 -42.58 38.25
N SER A 19 5.44 -43.24 37.11
CA SER A 19 6.17 -42.70 35.97
C SER A 19 5.38 -41.51 35.45
N THR A 20 5.77 -40.33 35.77
CA THR A 20 5.29 -39.10 35.09
C THR A 20 5.89 -39.09 33.69
N ALA A 21 5.07 -39.45 32.71
CA ALA A 21 5.40 -39.25 31.31
C ALA A 21 5.54 -37.72 31.08
N VAL A 22 6.78 -37.28 30.99
CA VAL A 22 7.10 -35.94 30.50
C VAL A 22 6.64 -35.92 29.06
N ARG A 23 5.51 -35.29 28.79
CA ARG A 23 5.10 -34.99 27.42
C ARG A 23 6.13 -33.99 26.89
N ASP A 24 6.93 -34.41 25.92
CA ASP A 24 7.72 -33.51 25.12
C ASP A 24 6.76 -32.52 24.45
N VAL A 25 6.67 -31.33 25.03
CA VAL A 25 6.06 -30.18 24.38
C VAL A 25 7.03 -29.78 23.28
N GLN A 26 6.83 -30.37 22.12
CA GLN A 26 7.54 -29.96 20.91
C GLN A 26 7.18 -28.48 20.71
N ALA A 27 8.13 -27.60 21.00
CA ALA A 27 7.97 -26.17 20.76
C ALA A 27 7.64 -26.00 19.27
N ALA A 28 6.42 -25.54 19.00
CA ALA A 28 6.05 -25.19 17.64
C ALA A 28 7.11 -24.22 17.12
N ALA A 29 7.78 -24.60 16.04
CA ALA A 29 8.80 -23.77 15.43
C ALA A 29 8.15 -22.41 15.13
N VAL A 30 8.65 -21.37 15.78
CA VAL A 30 8.25 -20.00 15.49
C VAL A 30 8.67 -19.75 14.04
N VAL A 31 7.69 -19.73 13.14
CA VAL A 31 7.91 -19.35 11.74
C VAL A 31 8.27 -17.87 11.76
N VAL A 32 9.56 -17.58 11.81
CA VAL A 32 10.08 -16.24 11.63
C VAL A 32 9.78 -15.86 10.17
N PRO A 33 9.03 -14.77 9.93
CA PRO A 33 8.82 -14.32 8.55
C PRO A 33 10.18 -14.12 7.88
N PRO A 34 10.33 -14.49 6.60
CA PRO A 34 11.59 -14.26 5.90
C PRO A 34 11.97 -12.79 5.96
N ASP A 35 13.27 -12.52 6.14
CA ASP A 35 13.80 -11.16 6.12
C ASP A 35 13.35 -10.48 4.82
N PRO A 36 12.63 -9.35 4.88
CA PRO A 36 12.17 -8.65 3.68
C PRO A 36 13.31 -8.33 2.70
N SER A 37 14.53 -8.13 3.19
CA SER A 37 15.70 -7.87 2.34
C SER A 37 16.12 -9.07 1.50
N ALA A 38 15.73 -10.29 1.87
CA ALA A 38 16.06 -11.53 1.14
C ALA A 38 15.03 -11.88 0.06
N LEU A 39 13.87 -11.19 0.02
CA LEU A 39 12.79 -11.49 -0.92
C LEU A 39 13.02 -10.81 -2.27
N ASP A 40 12.73 -11.52 -3.36
CA ASP A 40 12.62 -10.91 -4.68
C ASP A 40 11.34 -10.04 -4.81
N ALA A 41 11.25 -9.27 -5.91
CA ALA A 41 10.13 -8.35 -6.11
C ALA A 41 8.76 -9.06 -6.14
N LYS A 42 8.67 -10.24 -6.75
CA LYS A 42 7.42 -11.00 -6.85
C LYS A 42 6.99 -11.54 -5.49
N GLN A 43 7.94 -12.01 -4.69
CA GLN A 43 7.69 -12.44 -3.32
C GLN A 43 7.25 -11.28 -2.43
N LEU A 44 7.90 -10.11 -2.57
CA LEU A 44 7.49 -8.88 -1.86
C LEU A 44 6.07 -8.47 -2.24
N VAL A 45 5.75 -8.47 -3.54
CA VAL A 45 4.41 -8.16 -4.01
C VAL A 45 3.40 -9.13 -3.39
N SER A 46 3.65 -10.43 -3.45
CA SER A 46 2.75 -11.46 -2.90
C SER A 46 2.57 -11.31 -1.39
N ASN A 47 3.65 -11.09 -0.65
CA ASN A 47 3.63 -11.16 0.81
C ASN A 47 3.19 -9.86 1.48
N ALA A 48 3.43 -8.70 0.83
CA ALA A 48 3.18 -7.40 1.41
C ALA A 48 2.28 -6.52 0.56
N CYS A 49 2.67 -6.18 -0.68
CA CYS A 49 2.02 -5.14 -1.47
C CYS A 49 0.59 -5.52 -1.89
N SER A 50 0.38 -6.79 -2.26
CA SER A 50 -0.89 -7.29 -2.80
C SER A 50 -2.06 -7.21 -1.83
N LYS A 51 -1.80 -7.18 -0.53
CA LYS A 51 -2.84 -7.12 0.52
C LYS A 51 -3.68 -5.84 0.43
N CYS A 52 -3.08 -4.76 -0.07
CA CYS A 52 -3.73 -3.48 -0.23
C CYS A 52 -3.89 -3.09 -1.71
N HIS A 53 -2.87 -3.34 -2.53
CA HIS A 53 -2.84 -2.90 -3.92
C HIS A 53 -3.29 -3.95 -4.94
N GLY A 54 -3.64 -5.17 -4.49
CA GLY A 54 -3.91 -6.30 -5.37
C GLY A 54 -2.63 -6.90 -5.98
N PHE A 55 -2.65 -8.19 -6.30
CA PHE A 55 -1.47 -8.88 -6.84
C PHE A 55 -1.06 -8.30 -8.21
N ASN A 56 -2.02 -7.99 -9.05
CA ASN A 56 -1.81 -7.35 -10.35
C ASN A 56 -1.77 -5.81 -10.27
N GLY A 57 -1.72 -5.23 -9.09
CA GLY A 57 -1.70 -3.78 -8.89
C GLY A 57 -3.06 -3.08 -9.08
N VAL A 58 -4.16 -3.85 -9.16
CA VAL A 58 -5.53 -3.28 -9.16
C VAL A 58 -6.13 -3.49 -7.78
N SER A 59 -6.25 -2.42 -7.02
CA SER A 59 -6.81 -2.45 -5.67
C SER A 59 -8.32 -2.60 -5.68
N THR A 60 -8.85 -3.38 -4.75
CA THR A 60 -10.30 -3.47 -4.52
C THR A 60 -10.82 -2.40 -3.56
N SER A 61 -9.92 -1.73 -2.85
CA SER A 61 -10.25 -0.71 -1.87
C SER A 61 -9.98 0.70 -2.42
N PRO A 62 -10.93 1.63 -2.34
CA PRO A 62 -10.77 2.97 -2.88
C PRO A 62 -9.76 3.84 -2.13
N ILE A 63 -9.31 3.43 -0.94
CA ILE A 63 -8.30 4.16 -0.17
C ILE A 63 -6.87 3.79 -0.55
N PHE A 64 -6.66 2.64 -1.21
CA PHE A 64 -5.35 2.22 -1.69
C PHE A 64 -5.25 2.39 -3.21
N PRO A 65 -4.21 3.04 -3.72
CA PRO A 65 -4.11 3.32 -5.14
C PRO A 65 -3.93 2.07 -6.00
N ASN A 66 -4.45 2.14 -7.23
CA ASN A 66 -4.04 1.26 -8.29
C ASN A 66 -2.58 1.55 -8.67
N LEU A 67 -1.77 0.49 -8.78
CA LEU A 67 -0.36 0.56 -9.18
C LEU A 67 -0.12 -0.08 -10.56
N ALA A 68 -1.09 -0.80 -11.11
CA ALA A 68 -1.03 -1.44 -12.41
C ALA A 68 -0.79 -0.43 -13.54
N GLY A 69 0.24 -0.65 -14.35
CA GLY A 69 0.62 0.26 -15.44
C GLY A 69 1.14 1.62 -14.97
N GLN A 70 1.48 1.76 -13.69
CA GLN A 70 2.04 3.01 -13.18
C GLN A 70 3.47 3.21 -13.69
N VAL A 71 3.89 4.46 -13.84
CA VAL A 71 5.23 4.84 -14.28
C VAL A 71 6.27 4.31 -13.28
N PRO A 72 7.27 3.51 -13.70
CA PRO A 72 8.21 2.87 -12.77
C PRO A 72 9.03 3.88 -11.97
N GLY A 73 9.53 4.95 -12.61
CA GLY A 73 10.28 6.01 -11.92
C GLY A 73 9.45 6.75 -10.86
N TYR A 74 8.13 6.84 -11.06
CA TYR A 74 7.23 7.38 -10.05
C TYR A 74 7.11 6.43 -8.85
N ILE A 75 6.90 5.14 -9.08
CA ILE A 75 6.83 4.15 -7.99
C ILE A 75 8.14 4.13 -7.20
N GLU A 76 9.29 4.14 -7.88
CA GLU A 76 10.59 4.20 -7.21
C GLU A 76 10.72 5.43 -6.32
N THR A 77 10.36 6.60 -6.84
CA THR A 77 10.41 7.87 -6.12
C THR A 77 9.53 7.81 -4.86
N GLU A 78 8.28 7.37 -4.99
CA GLU A 78 7.35 7.29 -3.85
C GLU A 78 7.83 6.29 -2.79
N LEU A 79 8.32 5.11 -3.18
CA LEU A 79 8.86 4.13 -2.24
C LEU A 79 10.09 4.66 -1.49
N ARG A 80 10.98 5.41 -2.16
CA ARG A 80 12.12 6.06 -1.52
C ARG A 80 11.67 7.16 -0.55
N LEU A 81 10.68 7.98 -0.94
CA LEU A 81 10.09 9.00 -0.07
C LEU A 81 9.45 8.37 1.16
N PHE A 82 8.70 7.27 1.03
CA PHE A 82 8.15 6.56 2.18
C PHE A 82 9.26 5.98 3.08
N ARG A 83 10.29 5.37 2.51
CA ARG A 83 11.43 4.82 3.25
C ARG A 83 12.17 5.89 4.06
N GLN A 84 12.35 7.06 3.47
CA GLN A 84 13.04 8.20 4.07
C GLN A 84 12.11 9.06 4.95
N ARG A 85 10.81 8.72 5.03
CA ARG A 85 9.77 9.52 5.70
C ARG A 85 9.61 10.93 5.13
N GLY A 86 10.04 11.15 3.90
CA GLY A 86 9.88 12.41 3.17
C GLY A 86 8.45 12.65 2.70
N ARG A 87 7.66 11.59 2.52
CA ARG A 87 6.22 11.68 2.34
C ARG A 87 5.53 11.35 3.66
N SER A 88 4.82 12.33 4.25
CA SER A 88 4.35 12.29 5.64
C SER A 88 2.85 12.51 5.81
N ASP A 89 2.07 12.38 4.75
CA ASP A 89 0.61 12.38 4.83
C ASP A 89 0.08 11.24 5.73
N PRO A 90 -1.16 11.34 6.23
CA PRO A 90 -1.69 10.35 7.17
C PRO A 90 -1.64 8.90 6.69
N HIS A 91 -1.92 8.65 5.40
CA HIS A 91 -1.88 7.31 4.82
C HIS A 91 -0.45 6.79 4.66
N ALA A 92 0.49 7.65 4.28
CA ALA A 92 1.92 7.31 4.25
C ALA A 92 2.40 6.82 5.63
N ARG A 93 2.06 7.56 6.68
CA ARG A 93 2.42 7.22 8.07
C ARG A 93 1.77 5.92 8.54
N ALA A 94 0.47 5.78 8.26
CA ALA A 94 -0.30 4.63 8.75
C ALA A 94 0.11 3.31 8.09
N PHE A 95 0.45 3.34 6.79
CA PHE A 95 0.64 2.14 6.00
C PHE A 95 2.04 2.02 5.40
N MET A 96 2.47 3.01 4.62
CA MET A 96 3.62 2.83 3.73
C MET A 96 4.98 2.96 4.41
N TRP A 97 5.11 3.73 5.49
CA TRP A 97 6.37 3.83 6.21
C TRP A 97 6.82 2.48 6.79
N GLY A 98 5.87 1.71 7.34
CA GLY A 98 6.14 0.37 7.85
C GLY A 98 6.60 -0.60 6.76
N ILE A 99 5.98 -0.52 5.59
CA ILE A 99 6.28 -1.38 4.44
C ILE A 99 7.63 -1.00 3.80
N ALA A 100 7.84 0.30 3.53
CA ALA A 100 8.98 0.76 2.75
C ALA A 100 10.32 0.79 3.52
N ARG A 101 10.28 0.87 4.86
CA ARG A 101 11.48 1.11 5.71
C ARG A 101 12.62 0.13 5.49
N ALA A 102 12.32 -1.12 5.15
CA ALA A 102 13.29 -2.21 5.03
C ALA A 102 13.59 -2.58 3.57
N LEU A 103 13.01 -1.88 2.58
CA LEU A 103 13.24 -2.19 1.18
C LEU A 103 14.63 -1.75 0.75
N THR A 104 15.36 -2.63 0.06
CA THR A 104 16.59 -2.27 -0.64
C THR A 104 16.29 -1.49 -1.92
N ASP A 105 17.30 -0.88 -2.50
CA ASP A 105 17.13 -0.16 -3.78
C ASP A 105 16.77 -1.11 -4.93
N GLU A 106 17.32 -2.32 -4.92
CA GLU A 106 17.03 -3.37 -5.89
C GLU A 106 15.57 -3.82 -5.77
N GLN A 107 15.08 -3.98 -4.56
CA GLN A 107 13.69 -4.34 -4.29
C GLN A 107 12.71 -3.24 -4.72
N ILE A 108 13.06 -1.97 -4.46
CA ILE A 108 12.28 -0.83 -4.92
C ILE A 108 12.16 -0.83 -6.45
N LYS A 109 13.29 -1.00 -7.16
CA LYS A 109 13.30 -1.11 -8.62
C LYS A 109 12.52 -2.31 -9.12
N GLY A 110 12.68 -3.46 -8.48
CA GLY A 110 11.98 -4.69 -8.84
C GLY A 110 10.46 -4.57 -8.69
N VAL A 111 9.98 -3.99 -7.58
CA VAL A 111 8.55 -3.73 -7.33
C VAL A 111 8.00 -2.71 -8.32
N ALA A 112 8.76 -1.65 -8.61
CA ALA A 112 8.37 -0.64 -9.60
C ALA A 112 8.21 -1.26 -11.01
N LEU A 113 9.17 -2.07 -11.42
CA LEU A 113 9.09 -2.80 -12.69
C LEU A 113 7.91 -3.78 -12.72
N TYR A 114 7.70 -4.52 -11.62
CA TYR A 114 6.59 -5.46 -11.53
C TYR A 114 5.25 -4.79 -11.79
N PHE A 115 4.93 -3.70 -11.08
CA PHE A 115 3.63 -3.04 -11.24
C PHE A 115 3.51 -2.25 -12.55
N SER A 116 4.60 -1.67 -13.05
CA SER A 116 4.58 -0.94 -14.31
C SER A 116 4.28 -1.82 -15.53
N THR A 117 4.62 -3.10 -15.46
CA THR A 117 4.36 -4.08 -16.54
C THR A 117 3.01 -4.76 -16.42
N GLN A 118 2.25 -4.52 -15.36
CA GLN A 118 0.89 -5.04 -15.25
C GLN A 118 -0.07 -4.28 -16.20
N PRO A 119 -1.09 -4.94 -16.75
CA PRO A 119 -2.14 -4.25 -17.49
C PRO A 119 -2.76 -3.15 -16.64
N ALA A 120 -2.73 -1.92 -17.14
CA ALA A 120 -3.24 -0.76 -16.40
C ALA A 120 -4.72 -0.95 -16.04
N ALA A 121 -5.10 -0.48 -14.86
CA ALA A 121 -6.51 -0.40 -14.47
C ALA A 121 -7.25 0.53 -15.44
N THR A 122 -8.41 0.11 -15.89
CA THR A 122 -9.30 0.93 -16.73
C THR A 122 -10.25 1.73 -15.86
N GLY A 123 -10.58 2.93 -16.32
CA GLY A 123 -11.60 3.74 -15.67
C GLY A 123 -12.97 3.07 -15.71
N LYS A 124 -13.78 3.31 -14.71
CA LYS A 124 -15.15 2.77 -14.60
C LYS A 124 -16.19 3.58 -15.39
N GLY A 125 -15.73 4.60 -16.14
CA GLY A 125 -16.59 5.55 -16.79
C GLY A 125 -17.02 6.71 -15.87
N SER A 126 -17.65 7.71 -16.46
CA SER A 126 -18.22 8.85 -15.71
C SER A 126 -19.66 8.57 -15.30
N SER A 127 -19.98 8.92 -14.08
CA SER A 127 -21.37 8.95 -13.60
C SER A 127 -22.10 10.24 -13.98
N ASN A 128 -21.36 11.27 -14.39
CA ASN A 128 -21.86 12.57 -14.81
C ASN A 128 -21.11 13.08 -16.07
N PRO A 129 -21.59 12.71 -17.28
CA PRO A 129 -20.91 13.10 -18.52
C PRO A 129 -20.72 14.61 -18.68
N ALA A 130 -21.71 15.41 -18.31
CA ALA A 130 -21.62 16.88 -18.41
C ALA A 130 -20.52 17.45 -17.47
N LEU A 131 -20.32 16.84 -16.31
CA LEU A 131 -19.22 17.21 -15.43
C LEU A 131 -17.87 16.73 -15.96
N ALA A 132 -17.85 15.53 -16.56
CA ALA A 132 -16.65 15.00 -17.22
C ALA A 132 -16.19 15.89 -18.39
N ASP A 133 -17.11 16.47 -19.17
CA ASP A 133 -16.77 17.42 -20.24
C ASP A 133 -16.09 18.68 -19.69
N LYS A 134 -16.57 19.21 -18.58
CA LYS A 134 -15.89 20.33 -17.89
C LYS A 134 -14.49 19.92 -17.41
N GLY A 135 -14.36 18.75 -16.83
CA GLY A 135 -13.09 18.18 -16.39
C GLY A 135 -12.12 17.99 -17.56
N LYS A 136 -12.64 17.54 -18.72
CA LYS A 136 -11.85 17.42 -19.95
C LYS A 136 -11.27 18.75 -20.39
N LEU A 137 -12.09 19.79 -20.45
CA LEU A 137 -11.64 21.12 -20.86
C LEU A 137 -10.54 21.64 -19.95
N LEU A 138 -10.71 21.49 -18.63
CA LEU A 138 -9.70 21.88 -17.66
C LEU A 138 -8.42 21.04 -17.76
N TYR A 139 -8.55 19.74 -17.96
CA TYR A 139 -7.43 18.81 -18.08
C TYR A 139 -6.57 19.14 -19.32
N GLU A 140 -7.22 19.38 -20.46
CA GLU A 140 -6.56 19.60 -21.74
C GLU A 140 -5.98 21.01 -21.90
N ASN A 141 -6.61 22.04 -21.28
CA ASN A 141 -6.25 23.42 -21.49
C ASN A 141 -5.68 24.13 -20.25
N GLY A 142 -5.84 23.55 -19.06
CA GLY A 142 -5.52 24.25 -17.83
C GLY A 142 -6.38 25.50 -17.61
N SER A 143 -5.84 26.48 -16.90
CA SER A 143 -6.43 27.82 -16.74
C SER A 143 -5.30 28.86 -16.68
N PRO A 144 -4.85 29.37 -17.83
CA PRO A 144 -3.73 30.32 -17.89
C PRO A 144 -3.95 31.58 -17.03
N GLN A 145 -5.20 32.04 -16.92
CA GLN A 145 -5.58 33.21 -16.11
C GLN A 145 -5.32 33.01 -14.62
N ARG A 146 -5.30 31.74 -14.18
CA ARG A 146 -5.01 31.33 -12.79
C ARG A 146 -3.64 30.65 -12.66
N ASP A 147 -2.83 30.72 -13.71
CA ASP A 147 -1.50 30.08 -13.72
C ASP A 147 -1.62 28.58 -13.37
N ILE A 148 -2.56 27.89 -14.04
CA ILE A 148 -2.74 26.45 -14.00
C ILE A 148 -2.39 25.93 -15.39
N GLU A 149 -1.27 25.21 -15.49
CA GLU A 149 -0.86 24.56 -16.74
C GLU A 149 -1.79 23.40 -17.09
N ALA A 150 -1.89 23.06 -18.39
CA ALA A 150 -2.64 21.89 -18.83
C ALA A 150 -2.09 20.60 -18.18
N CYS A 151 -2.97 19.79 -17.61
CA CYS A 151 -2.58 18.56 -16.93
C CYS A 151 -1.89 17.56 -17.87
N THR A 152 -2.23 17.65 -19.16
CA THR A 152 -1.65 16.82 -20.23
C THR A 152 -0.12 16.93 -20.33
N VAL A 153 0.46 18.07 -19.98
CA VAL A 153 1.91 18.31 -20.05
C VAL A 153 2.68 17.34 -19.17
N CYS A 154 2.16 17.06 -17.98
CA CYS A 154 2.80 16.17 -17.01
C CYS A 154 2.18 14.77 -16.98
N HIS A 155 0.86 14.68 -17.08
CA HIS A 155 0.16 13.41 -16.90
C HIS A 155 -0.18 12.67 -18.22
N GLY A 156 0.18 13.27 -19.38
CA GLY A 156 -0.12 12.71 -20.71
C GLY A 156 -1.56 12.99 -21.15
N HIS A 157 -1.85 12.78 -22.45
CA HIS A 157 -3.17 13.08 -23.04
C HIS A 157 -4.32 12.25 -22.46
N ASN A 158 -4.02 11.02 -22.07
CA ASN A 158 -4.99 10.08 -21.50
C ASN A 158 -4.73 9.81 -20.01
N GLY A 159 -3.93 10.63 -19.33
CA GLY A 159 -3.57 10.42 -17.95
C GLY A 159 -2.63 9.24 -17.72
N GLU A 160 -1.90 8.82 -18.75
CA GLU A 160 -0.99 7.69 -18.73
C GLU A 160 0.31 7.92 -17.97
N GLY A 161 0.64 9.19 -17.68
CA GLY A 161 1.90 9.61 -17.08
C GLY A 161 3.01 9.82 -18.12
N VAL A 162 3.97 10.68 -17.79
CA VAL A 162 5.13 11.01 -18.65
C VAL A 162 6.41 11.03 -17.82
N ASN A 163 7.45 10.33 -18.24
CA ASN A 163 8.74 10.24 -17.56
C ASN A 163 8.60 9.72 -16.11
N THR A 164 8.68 10.63 -15.13
CA THR A 164 8.49 10.33 -13.70
C THR A 164 7.17 10.87 -13.15
N GLN A 165 6.35 11.51 -14.00
CA GLN A 165 5.03 11.99 -13.60
C GLN A 165 4.02 10.85 -13.63
N PRO A 166 3.14 10.74 -12.63
CA PRO A 166 2.32 9.55 -12.48
C PRO A 166 1.22 9.40 -13.52
N ARG A 167 0.96 8.13 -13.86
CA ARG A 167 -0.32 7.73 -14.43
C ARG A 167 -1.42 8.03 -13.42
N ILE A 168 -2.47 8.71 -13.86
CA ILE A 168 -3.67 9.02 -13.06
C ILE A 168 -4.94 8.40 -13.66
N ALA A 169 -4.88 7.96 -14.91
CA ALA A 169 -5.99 7.24 -15.56
C ALA A 169 -6.24 5.90 -14.87
N GLY A 170 -7.52 5.54 -14.73
CA GLY A 170 -7.95 4.31 -14.07
C GLY A 170 -7.73 4.30 -12.55
N GLN A 171 -7.40 5.44 -11.95
CA GLN A 171 -7.24 5.56 -10.50
C GLN A 171 -8.59 5.65 -9.80
N HIS A 172 -8.64 5.22 -8.55
CA HIS A 172 -9.83 5.37 -7.71
C HIS A 172 -10.18 6.83 -7.51
N ARG A 173 -11.47 7.16 -7.62
CA ARG A 173 -12.01 8.52 -7.44
C ARG A 173 -11.68 9.08 -6.07
N ASP A 174 -11.96 8.29 -5.03
CA ASP A 174 -11.76 8.72 -3.65
C ASP A 174 -10.27 8.95 -3.36
N TYR A 175 -9.39 8.08 -3.89
CA TYR A 175 -7.95 8.26 -3.77
C TYR A 175 -7.48 9.52 -4.51
N PHE A 176 -8.01 9.80 -5.70
CA PHE A 176 -7.67 11.01 -6.46
C PHE A 176 -8.06 12.28 -5.67
N VAL A 177 -9.30 12.35 -5.18
CA VAL A 177 -9.77 13.48 -4.35
C VAL A 177 -8.91 13.64 -3.11
N LEU A 178 -8.64 12.55 -2.39
CA LEU A 178 -7.80 12.56 -1.20
C LEU A 178 -6.42 13.17 -1.49
N GLU A 179 -5.76 12.73 -2.56
CA GLU A 179 -4.43 13.24 -2.91
C GLU A 179 -4.45 14.73 -3.28
N MET A 180 -5.49 15.20 -4.00
CA MET A 180 -5.64 16.63 -4.28
C MET A 180 -5.80 17.46 -3.01
N VAL A 181 -6.58 16.98 -2.04
CA VAL A 181 -6.73 17.62 -0.72
C VAL A 181 -5.41 17.62 0.05
N GLN A 182 -4.65 16.51 0.01
CA GLN A 182 -3.38 16.41 0.70
C GLN A 182 -2.30 17.33 0.09
N PHE A 183 -2.27 17.47 -1.22
CA PHE A 183 -1.40 18.44 -1.89
C PHE A 183 -1.81 19.87 -1.51
N ARG A 184 -3.09 20.23 -1.59
CA ARG A 184 -3.62 21.55 -1.26
C ARG A 184 -3.29 21.96 0.18
N SER A 185 -3.38 21.03 1.11
CA SER A 185 -3.09 21.28 2.53
C SER A 185 -1.61 21.21 2.89
N GLY A 186 -0.72 20.87 1.94
CA GLY A 186 0.69 20.68 2.21
C GLY A 186 1.04 19.41 3.00
N LEU A 187 0.05 18.55 3.30
CA LEU A 187 0.30 17.26 3.97
C LEU A 187 1.09 16.29 3.09
N ARG A 188 0.91 16.37 1.77
CA ARG A 188 1.74 15.70 0.79
C ARG A 188 2.58 16.75 0.06
N GLU A 189 3.88 16.73 0.29
CA GLU A 189 4.80 17.69 -0.29
C GLU A 189 5.07 17.40 -1.76
N ASN A 190 4.67 18.31 -2.62
CA ASN A 190 5.05 18.43 -4.04
C ASN A 190 4.69 19.84 -4.49
N LYS A 191 5.68 20.68 -4.71
CA LYS A 191 5.46 22.11 -5.00
C LYS A 191 4.57 22.36 -6.22
N VAL A 192 4.70 21.55 -7.28
CA VAL A 192 3.89 21.70 -8.50
C VAL A 192 2.44 21.33 -8.21
N MET A 193 2.20 20.13 -7.63
CA MET A 193 0.85 19.69 -7.35
C MET A 193 0.17 20.51 -6.24
N GLN A 194 0.93 21.00 -5.27
CA GLN A 194 0.42 21.94 -4.27
C GLN A 194 -0.08 23.22 -4.93
N HIS A 195 0.75 23.85 -5.76
CA HIS A 195 0.40 25.08 -6.49
C HIS A 195 -0.88 24.90 -7.35
N VAL A 196 -0.97 23.79 -8.07
CA VAL A 196 -2.17 23.46 -8.87
C VAL A 196 -3.38 23.23 -7.97
N SER A 197 -3.23 22.43 -6.90
CA SER A 197 -4.36 22.06 -6.03
C SER A 197 -4.91 23.23 -5.23
N GLU A 198 -4.07 24.18 -4.82
CA GLU A 198 -4.49 25.41 -4.12
C GLU A 198 -5.38 26.30 -4.98
N LYS A 199 -5.21 26.24 -6.30
CA LYS A 199 -5.96 27.07 -7.26
C LYS A 199 -7.22 26.41 -7.80
N LEU A 200 -7.39 25.11 -7.63
CA LEU A 200 -8.58 24.38 -8.05
C LEU A 200 -9.67 24.48 -7.00
N THR A 201 -10.92 24.66 -7.45
CA THR A 201 -12.11 24.54 -6.60
C THR A 201 -12.45 23.05 -6.40
N ASP A 202 -13.28 22.75 -5.41
CA ASP A 202 -13.76 21.38 -5.18
C ASP A 202 -14.62 20.86 -6.35
N ASP A 203 -15.40 21.74 -6.98
CA ASP A 203 -16.18 21.40 -8.18
C ASP A 203 -15.26 21.07 -9.37
N GLU A 204 -14.13 21.74 -9.51
CA GLU A 204 -13.15 21.47 -10.56
C GLU A 204 -12.40 20.15 -10.30
N ILE A 205 -12.07 19.87 -9.04
CA ILE A 205 -11.51 18.55 -8.67
C ILE A 205 -12.53 17.46 -8.98
N ALA A 206 -13.81 17.65 -8.64
CA ALA A 206 -14.86 16.69 -8.96
C ALA A 206 -15.01 16.50 -10.48
N ALA A 207 -14.90 17.58 -11.27
CA ALA A 207 -14.95 17.51 -12.73
C ALA A 207 -13.75 16.72 -13.31
N LEU A 208 -12.53 16.97 -12.81
CA LEU A 208 -11.34 16.24 -13.20
C LEU A 208 -11.45 14.75 -12.87
N VAL A 209 -11.98 14.41 -11.69
CA VAL A 209 -12.22 13.02 -11.28
C VAL A 209 -13.19 12.33 -12.22
N GLU A 210 -14.31 12.99 -12.60
CA GLU A 210 -15.25 12.44 -13.58
C GLU A 210 -14.57 12.17 -14.93
N TYR A 211 -13.78 13.11 -15.43
CA TYR A 211 -13.09 12.95 -16.69
C TYR A 211 -12.04 11.82 -16.66
N ILE A 212 -11.15 11.81 -15.64
CA ILE A 212 -10.09 10.81 -15.50
C ILE A 212 -10.67 9.39 -15.29
N SER A 213 -11.85 9.29 -14.69
CA SER A 213 -12.57 8.02 -14.53
C SER A 213 -13.08 7.42 -15.86
N THR A 214 -13.03 8.18 -16.96
CA THR A 214 -13.35 7.67 -18.30
C THR A 214 -12.15 7.03 -19.03
N LYS A 215 -10.94 7.14 -18.46
CA LYS A 215 -9.67 6.74 -19.10
C LYS A 215 -9.18 5.36 -18.72
#